data_10b41b97cdba973234a225dbb38be2fe
#
_entry.id   10b41b97cdba973234a225dbb38be2fe
#
_cell.length_a   1.000
_cell.length_b   1.000
_cell.length_c   1.000
_cell.angle_alpha   90.00
_cell.angle_beta   90.00
_cell.angle_gamma   90.00
#
_symmetry.space_group_name_H-M   'P 1'
#
loop_
_entity.id
_entity.type
_entity.pdbx_description
1 polymer ?
#
loop_
_entity_poly.entity_id
_entity_poly.type
_entity_poly.pdbx_seq_one_letter_code
_entity_poly.pdbx_strand_id
1 'polypeptide(L)'
;MIREARAHEFDDILRLYRQLHPPDPELQDGSDAAAFEQILGSPGLHLFVLELDGVVVATTYLNIIPTITRSASPYAVIENVVVEESLRGSGLGKQIMASTLGAAWAAGC
;
A
#
# COMPACT_ATOMS: atom_id res chain seq x y z
N MET A 1 11.35 -9.14 -1.06
CA MET A 1 10.37 -9.33 -2.14
C MET A 1 9.26 -8.29 -2.03
N ILE A 2 8.89 -7.69 -3.14
CA ILE A 2 7.79 -6.71 -3.19
C ILE A 2 6.65 -7.34 -3.98
N ARG A 3 5.45 -7.33 -3.42
CA ARG A 3 4.27 -7.96 -4.01
C ARG A 3 3.01 -7.33 -3.45
N GLU A 4 1.87 -7.70 -4.00
CA GLU A 4 0.59 -7.29 -3.42
C GLU A 4 0.33 -8.01 -2.11
N ALA A 5 -0.35 -7.32 -1.19
CA ALA A 5 -0.72 -7.88 0.10
C ALA A 5 -1.71 -9.04 -0.06
N ARG A 6 -1.62 -9.99 0.85
CA ARG A 6 -2.50 -11.17 0.91
C ARG A 6 -3.51 -11.02 2.03
N ALA A 7 -4.62 -11.74 1.90
CA ALA A 7 -5.74 -11.63 2.85
C ALA A 7 -5.34 -11.84 4.32
N HIS A 8 -4.38 -12.71 4.58
CA HIS A 8 -3.93 -13.00 5.95
C HIS A 8 -2.96 -11.96 6.51
N GLU A 9 -2.64 -10.91 5.75
CA GLU A 9 -1.64 -9.90 6.15
C GLU A 9 -2.25 -8.62 6.71
N PHE A 10 -3.54 -8.64 7.02
CA PHE A 10 -4.21 -7.46 7.57
C PHE A 10 -3.54 -6.94 8.85
N ASP A 11 -3.18 -7.83 9.76
CA ASP A 11 -2.53 -7.42 11.01
C ASP A 11 -1.16 -6.81 10.78
N ASP A 12 -0.41 -7.28 9.78
CA ASP A 12 0.87 -6.68 9.38
C ASP A 12 0.68 -5.25 8.89
N ILE A 13 -0.33 -5.02 8.06
CA ILE A 13 -0.66 -3.69 7.54
C ILE A 13 -1.06 -2.77 8.69
N LEU A 14 -1.93 -3.22 9.60
CA LEU A 14 -2.33 -2.43 10.76
C LEU A 14 -1.13 -2.07 11.64
N ARG A 15 -0.24 -3.02 11.86
CA ARG A 15 0.96 -2.78 12.65
C ARG A 15 1.81 -1.66 12.05
N LEU A 16 1.98 -1.66 10.74
CA LEU A 16 2.71 -0.60 10.04
C LEU A 16 1.96 0.73 10.12
N TYR A 17 0.64 0.75 9.92
CA TYR A 17 -0.15 1.97 9.96
C TYR A 17 -0.16 2.62 11.34
N ARG A 18 -0.02 1.84 12.41
CA ARG A 18 0.11 2.40 13.76
C ARG A 18 1.40 3.19 13.95
N GLN A 19 2.36 3.06 13.04
CA GLN A 19 3.60 3.82 13.04
C GLN A 19 3.48 5.13 12.27
N LEU A 20 2.37 5.36 11.57
CA LEU A 20 1.98 6.68 11.07
C LEU A 20 1.55 7.51 12.28
N HIS A 21 1.78 8.83 12.23
CA HIS A 21 1.47 9.65 13.37
C HIS A 21 0.56 10.82 13.00
N PRO A 22 -0.34 11.20 13.89
CA PRO A 22 -0.72 10.42 15.07
C PRO A 22 -1.45 9.15 14.64
N PRO A 23 -1.33 8.05 15.39
CA PRO A 23 -2.06 6.84 15.03
C PRO A 23 -3.56 7.06 15.19
N ASP A 24 -4.33 6.47 14.30
CA ASP A 24 -5.79 6.50 14.41
C ASP A 24 -6.26 5.69 15.61
N PRO A 25 -7.42 6.02 16.19
CA PRO A 25 -8.02 5.18 17.22
C PRO A 25 -8.27 3.77 16.70
N GLU A 26 -8.09 2.79 17.57
CA GLU A 26 -8.38 1.41 17.23
C GLU A 26 -9.88 1.23 17.00
N LEU A 27 -10.25 0.58 15.89
CA LEU A 27 -11.64 0.32 15.56
C LEU A 27 -12.09 -1.02 16.12
N GLN A 28 -13.32 -1.06 16.67
CA GLN A 28 -13.88 -2.26 17.28
C GLN A 28 -14.98 -2.89 16.43
N ASP A 29 -15.42 -2.22 15.37
CA ASP A 29 -16.58 -2.63 14.57
C ASP A 29 -16.24 -3.45 13.32
N GLY A 30 -14.95 -3.69 13.07
CA GLY A 30 -14.50 -4.45 11.91
C GLY A 30 -14.53 -3.70 10.59
N SER A 31 -14.79 -2.39 10.59
CA SER A 31 -14.86 -1.60 9.36
C SER A 31 -13.52 -1.53 8.63
N ASP A 32 -12.41 -1.54 9.35
CA ASP A 32 -11.07 -1.55 8.76
C ASP A 32 -10.77 -2.87 8.03
N ALA A 33 -11.17 -4.00 8.61
CA ALA A 33 -11.01 -5.30 7.96
C ALA A 33 -11.88 -5.39 6.70
N ALA A 34 -13.09 -4.86 6.75
CA ALA A 34 -13.98 -4.81 5.59
C ALA A 34 -13.40 -3.93 4.47
N ALA A 35 -12.81 -2.79 4.82
CA ALA A 35 -12.14 -1.92 3.86
C ALA A 35 -10.94 -2.62 3.23
N PHE A 36 -10.16 -3.35 4.00
CA PHE A 36 -9.02 -4.12 3.50
C PHE A 36 -9.48 -5.16 2.46
N GLU A 37 -10.54 -5.91 2.76
CA GLU A 37 -11.10 -6.86 1.81
C GLU A 37 -11.58 -6.19 0.53
N GLN A 38 -12.23 -5.03 0.64
CA GLN A 38 -12.68 -4.26 -0.51
C GLN A 38 -11.50 -3.85 -1.40
N ILE A 39 -10.41 -3.40 -0.79
CA ILE A 39 -9.21 -3.01 -1.53
C ILE A 39 -8.63 -4.19 -2.28
N LEU A 40 -8.49 -5.35 -1.62
CA LEU A 40 -7.95 -6.55 -2.25
C LEU A 40 -8.79 -7.02 -3.44
N GLY A 41 -10.10 -6.78 -3.40
CA GLY A 41 -11.01 -7.18 -4.45
C GLY A 41 -11.24 -6.14 -5.56
N SER A 42 -10.61 -4.96 -5.48
CA SER A 42 -10.85 -3.86 -6.42
C SER A 42 -9.72 -3.75 -7.44
N PRO A 43 -10.00 -3.87 -8.74
CA PRO A 43 -8.94 -3.93 -9.77
C PRO A 43 -8.03 -2.70 -9.84
N GLY A 44 -8.52 -1.53 -9.48
CA GLY A 44 -7.73 -0.29 -9.53
C GLY A 44 -7.02 0.05 -8.23
N LEU A 45 -7.13 -0.78 -7.21
CA LEU A 45 -6.56 -0.53 -5.89
C LEU A 45 -5.55 -1.62 -5.55
N HIS A 46 -4.33 -1.19 -5.15
CA HIS A 46 -3.24 -2.12 -4.89
C HIS A 46 -2.55 -1.77 -3.59
N LEU A 47 -2.57 -2.69 -2.64
CA LEU A 47 -1.73 -2.60 -1.45
C LEU A 47 -0.49 -3.43 -1.71
N PHE A 48 0.68 -2.76 -1.79
CA PHE A 48 1.95 -3.45 -1.93
C PHE A 48 2.61 -3.61 -0.58
N VAL A 49 3.32 -4.71 -0.42
CA VAL A 49 4.14 -4.98 0.76
C VAL A 49 5.55 -5.35 0.32
N LEU A 50 6.51 -5.00 1.17
CA LEU A 50 7.89 -5.47 1.05
C LEU A 50 8.14 -6.45 2.19
N GLU A 51 8.51 -7.66 1.82
CA GLU A 51 8.78 -8.74 2.78
C GLU A 51 10.28 -9.01 2.83
N LEU A 52 10.85 -9.02 4.03
CA LEU A 52 12.22 -9.43 4.29
C LEU A 52 12.22 -10.54 5.34
N ASP A 53 12.85 -11.67 5.01
CA ASP A 53 12.97 -12.80 5.92
C ASP A 53 11.62 -13.24 6.53
N GLY A 54 10.57 -13.24 5.70
CA GLY A 54 9.24 -13.63 6.11
C GLY A 54 8.46 -12.58 6.88
N VAL A 55 8.98 -11.36 7.02
CA VAL A 55 8.33 -10.28 7.76
C VAL A 55 7.98 -9.13 6.81
N VAL A 56 6.75 -8.64 6.89
CA VAL A 56 6.31 -7.46 6.15
C VAL A 56 6.87 -6.22 6.84
N VAL A 57 7.74 -5.49 6.15
CA VAL A 57 8.46 -4.35 6.72
C VAL A 57 8.15 -3.02 6.06
N ALA A 58 7.40 -3.01 4.97
CA ALA A 58 6.98 -1.77 4.31
C ALA A 58 5.69 -2.00 3.53
N THR A 59 4.95 -0.91 3.31
CA THR A 59 3.72 -0.95 2.52
C THR A 59 3.51 0.37 1.79
N THR A 60 2.82 0.29 0.64
CA THR A 60 2.30 1.46 -0.09
C THR A 60 0.89 1.14 -0.56
N TYR A 61 0.07 2.18 -0.72
CA TYR A 61 -1.27 2.03 -1.26
C TYR A 61 -1.36 2.81 -2.57
N LEU A 62 -1.52 2.07 -3.68
CA LEU A 62 -1.62 2.63 -5.02
C LEU A 62 -3.08 2.65 -5.47
N ASN A 63 -3.56 3.83 -5.87
CA ASN A 63 -4.89 4.03 -6.42
C ASN A 63 -4.74 4.43 -7.88
N ILE A 64 -5.29 3.63 -8.79
CA ILE A 64 -5.29 3.94 -10.22
C ILE A 64 -6.67 4.47 -10.56
N ILE A 65 -6.73 5.74 -10.98
CA ILE A 65 -7.97 6.46 -11.13
C ILE A 65 -8.21 6.77 -12.61
N PRO A 66 -9.31 6.27 -13.19
CA PRO A 66 -9.63 6.57 -14.58
C PRO A 66 -10.00 8.04 -14.74
N THR A 67 -9.71 8.61 -15.90
CA THR A 67 -10.08 9.99 -16.23
C THR A 67 -10.37 10.10 -17.71
N ILE A 68 -11.18 11.10 -18.09
CA ILE A 68 -11.51 11.37 -19.47
C ILE A 68 -10.44 12.23 -20.15
N THR A 69 -9.77 13.07 -19.38
CA THR A 69 -8.74 13.99 -19.88
C THR A 69 -7.44 13.23 -20.23
N ARG A 70 -6.50 13.93 -20.86
CA ARG A 70 -5.18 13.41 -21.21
C ARG A 70 -5.28 12.11 -22.01
N SER A 71 -6.14 12.11 -23.04
CA SER A 71 -6.37 10.96 -23.91
C SER A 71 -6.87 9.73 -23.12
N ALA A 72 -7.65 9.98 -22.07
CA ALA A 72 -8.21 8.94 -21.19
C ALA A 72 -7.12 8.10 -20.48
N SER A 73 -5.92 8.63 -20.32
CA SER A 73 -4.88 7.97 -19.52
C SER A 73 -5.21 8.09 -18.04
N PRO A 74 -5.17 6.99 -17.28
CA PRO A 74 -5.44 7.06 -15.85
C PRO A 74 -4.33 7.80 -15.10
N TYR A 75 -4.63 8.24 -13.88
CA TYR A 75 -3.62 8.80 -13.01
C TYR A 75 -3.55 8.00 -11.71
N ALA A 76 -2.44 8.14 -11.01
CA ALA A 76 -2.18 7.40 -9.79
C ALA A 76 -2.15 8.33 -8.58
N VAL A 77 -2.68 7.85 -7.46
CA VAL A 77 -2.48 8.45 -6.15
C VAL A 77 -1.84 7.39 -5.26
N ILE A 78 -0.71 7.72 -4.66
CA ILE A 78 0.01 6.82 -3.76
C ILE A 78 -0.11 7.39 -2.34
N GLU A 79 -0.63 6.59 -1.43
CA GLU A 79 -0.88 7.00 -0.05
C GLU A 79 -0.33 5.99 0.94
N ASN A 80 -0.28 6.37 2.20
CA ASN A 80 0.08 5.49 3.32
C ASN A 80 1.37 4.74 3.09
N VAL A 81 2.43 5.47 2.71
CA VAL A 81 3.77 4.91 2.52
C VAL A 81 4.40 4.76 3.90
N VAL A 82 4.65 3.53 4.32
CA VAL A 82 5.20 3.24 5.64
C VAL A 82 6.34 2.25 5.52
N VAL A 83 7.45 2.54 6.19
CA VAL A 83 8.55 1.60 6.41
C VAL A 83 8.64 1.34 7.90
N GLU A 84 8.87 0.08 8.28
CA GLU A 84 9.07 -0.31 9.67
C GLU A 84 10.04 0.65 10.34
N GLU A 85 9.65 1.18 11.48
CA GLU A 85 10.36 2.25 12.17
C GLU A 85 11.83 1.92 12.41
N SER A 86 12.12 0.69 12.81
CA SER A 86 13.48 0.23 13.08
C SER A 86 14.36 0.09 11.84
N LEU A 87 13.76 0.13 10.64
CA LEU A 87 14.47 -0.05 9.37
C LEU A 87 14.48 1.22 8.51
N ARG A 88 14.02 2.33 9.03
CA ARG A 88 14.04 3.60 8.29
C ARG A 88 15.47 4.04 8.03
N GLY A 89 15.68 4.64 6.84
CA GLY A 89 17.03 5.05 6.43
C GLY A 89 17.83 3.93 5.75
N SER A 90 17.25 2.74 5.57
CA SER A 90 17.94 1.60 4.96
C SER A 90 17.72 1.49 3.44
N GLY A 91 16.95 2.41 2.83
CA GLY A 91 16.65 2.39 1.39
C GLY A 91 15.41 1.59 1.02
N LEU A 92 14.71 0.99 1.98
CA LEU A 92 13.52 0.18 1.71
C LEU A 92 12.36 1.04 1.18
N GLY A 93 12.22 2.27 1.67
CA GLY A 93 11.23 3.21 1.17
C GLY A 93 11.42 3.51 -0.31
N LYS A 94 12.65 3.73 -0.75
CA LYS A 94 12.97 3.93 -2.16
C LYS A 94 12.63 2.70 -2.99
N GLN A 95 12.94 1.52 -2.49
CA GLN A 95 12.66 0.28 -3.19
C GLN A 95 11.17 0.07 -3.42
N ILE A 96 10.37 0.20 -2.37
CA ILE A 96 8.92 -0.02 -2.50
C ILE A 96 8.26 1.08 -3.33
N MET A 97 8.72 2.32 -3.23
CA MET A 97 8.22 3.42 -4.07
C MET A 97 8.55 3.21 -5.54
N ALA A 98 9.77 2.77 -5.85
CA ALA A 98 10.14 2.50 -7.25
C ALA A 98 9.25 1.40 -7.85
N SER A 99 8.98 0.33 -7.10
CA SER A 99 8.07 -0.73 -7.55
C SER A 99 6.64 -0.22 -7.72
N THR A 100 6.17 0.61 -6.79
CA THR A 100 4.82 1.17 -6.84
C THR A 100 4.65 2.10 -8.05
N LEU A 101 5.62 2.95 -8.31
CA LEU A 101 5.63 3.81 -9.50
C LEU A 101 5.68 3.00 -10.79
N GLY A 102 6.48 1.93 -10.80
CA GLY A 102 6.54 1.02 -11.94
C GLY A 102 5.20 0.39 -12.25
N ALA A 103 4.45 -0.01 -11.21
CA ALA A 103 3.11 -0.56 -11.38
C ALA A 103 2.13 0.48 -11.93
N ALA A 104 2.23 1.73 -11.47
CA ALA A 104 1.40 2.82 -11.99
C ALA A 104 1.68 3.07 -13.47
N TRP A 105 2.95 3.11 -13.87
CA TRP A 105 3.32 3.29 -15.27
C TRP A 105 2.87 2.11 -16.14
N ALA A 106 3.01 0.90 -15.65
CA ALA A 106 2.54 -0.29 -16.36
C ALA A 106 1.03 -0.27 -16.57
N ALA A 107 0.28 0.41 -15.71
CA ALA A 107 -1.17 0.57 -15.82
C ALA A 107 -1.56 1.76 -16.74
N GLY A 108 -0.59 2.50 -17.27
CA GLY A 108 -0.85 3.60 -18.20
C GLY A 108 -0.87 4.99 -17.57
N CYS A 109 -0.52 5.09 -16.29
CA CYS A 109 -0.46 6.39 -15.61
C CYS A 109 0.69 7.25 -16.13
#